data_ca3803963f21c004243d091272184e29
#
_entry.id   ca3803963f21c004243d091272184e29
#
_cell.length_a   1.000
_cell.length_b   1.000
_cell.length_c   1.000
_cell.angle_alpha   90.00
_cell.angle_beta   90.00
_cell.angle_gamma   90.00
#
_symmetry.space_group_name_H-M   'P 1'
#
loop_
_entity.id
_entity.type
_entity.pdbx_description
1 polymer ?
#
loop_
_entity_poly.entity_id
_entity_poly.type
_entity_poly.pdbx_seq_one_letter_code
_entity_poly.pdbx_strand_id
1 'polypeptide(L)'
;MQQCQYCVQLSSYTRQSVDTTTVLDLPEVKDVENSNYTNRPDYRVFGEQLQGADCQLNQLRREALPRISFFANGYYGRPGLNVMNYSTHLSGIVGVSLTWNIAALYDNGHKKKMVELNRELVKNRQSVYELNMDKQIEDLKIDVLKNKGLMDSDNDIVKIRLNVKKVAASQLKNGSITLADYLIKLNDISRAMIGQSIHRIEFSMDMAKMRTLLNKNN
;
A
#
# COMPACT_ATOMS: atom_id res chain seq x y z
N MET A 1 -3.23 22.75 23.15
CA MET A 1 -1.96 22.08 22.87
C MET A 1 -2.08 20.93 21.87
N GLN A 2 -3.00 19.98 22.00
CA GLN A 2 -3.16 18.85 21.04
C GLN A 2 -3.44 19.29 19.60
N GLN A 3 -4.27 20.31 19.36
CA GLN A 3 -4.56 20.80 18.00
C GLN A 3 -3.30 21.31 17.28
N CYS A 4 -2.42 22.06 17.96
CA CYS A 4 -1.16 22.51 17.36
C CYS A 4 -0.24 21.34 16.97
N GLN A 5 -0.24 20.27 17.77
CA GLN A 5 0.55 19.07 17.47
C GLN A 5 0.07 18.38 16.19
N TYR A 6 -1.25 18.25 16.00
CA TYR A 6 -1.83 17.70 14.77
C TYR A 6 -1.59 18.59 13.54
N CYS A 7 -1.64 19.93 13.71
CA CYS A 7 -1.32 20.86 12.62
C CYS A 7 0.14 20.72 12.16
N VAL A 8 1.09 20.59 13.11
CA VAL A 8 2.51 20.35 12.79
C VAL A 8 2.71 19.01 12.07
N GLN A 9 2.05 17.96 12.52
CA GLN A 9 2.11 16.65 11.85
C GLN A 9 1.53 16.72 10.43
N LEU A 10 0.34 17.32 10.26
CA LEU A 10 -0.27 17.51 8.95
C LEU A 10 0.63 18.33 8.02
N SER A 11 1.22 19.41 8.51
CA SER A 11 2.15 20.24 7.74
C SER A 11 3.37 19.44 7.27
N SER A 12 3.88 18.53 8.11
CA SER A 12 5.02 17.68 7.75
C SER A 12 4.67 16.65 6.66
N TYR A 13 3.47 16.07 6.69
CA TYR A 13 3.01 15.09 5.70
C TYR A 13 2.60 15.73 4.37
N THR A 14 1.90 16.87 4.43
CA THR A 14 1.38 17.55 3.23
C THR A 14 2.39 18.50 2.59
N ARG A 15 3.46 18.85 3.31
CA ARG A 15 4.42 19.92 2.94
C ARG A 15 3.75 21.28 2.72
N GLN A 16 2.58 21.48 3.30
CA GLN A 16 1.84 22.75 3.30
C GLN A 16 1.70 23.23 4.74
N SER A 17 1.73 24.54 4.95
CA SER A 17 1.50 25.11 6.28
C SER A 17 0.02 24.97 6.64
N VAL A 18 -0.29 24.12 7.62
CA VAL A 18 -1.65 23.95 8.16
C VAL A 18 -1.67 24.60 9.53
N ASP A 19 -2.56 25.57 9.73
CA ASP A 19 -2.77 26.27 11.00
C ASP A 19 -4.09 25.84 11.63
N THR A 20 -4.29 26.14 12.90
CA THR A 20 -5.53 25.89 13.67
C THR A 20 -6.78 26.58 13.10
N THR A 21 -6.58 27.61 12.28
CA THR A 21 -7.64 28.35 11.57
C THR A 21 -7.99 27.76 10.21
N THR A 22 -7.19 26.79 9.71
CA THR A 22 -7.41 26.20 8.39
C THR A 22 -8.67 25.32 8.43
N VAL A 23 -9.67 25.68 7.61
CA VAL A 23 -10.86 24.86 7.42
C VAL A 23 -10.50 23.71 6.49
N LEU A 24 -10.62 22.49 7.00
CA LEU A 24 -10.43 21.27 6.21
C LEU A 24 -11.80 20.81 5.71
N ASP A 25 -11.98 20.80 4.39
CA ASP A 25 -13.16 20.23 3.79
C ASP A 25 -13.12 18.70 3.89
N LEU A 26 -14.23 18.12 4.30
CA LEU A 26 -14.38 16.67 4.29
C LEU A 26 -14.42 16.18 2.83
N PRO A 27 -13.63 15.16 2.48
CA PRO A 27 -13.64 14.64 1.12
C PRO A 27 -15.04 14.15 0.73
N GLU A 28 -15.47 14.46 -0.50
CA GLU A 28 -16.71 13.92 -1.04
C GLU A 28 -16.65 12.40 -1.06
N VAL A 29 -17.68 11.80 -0.50
CA VAL A 29 -17.85 10.35 -0.43
C VAL A 29 -18.39 9.86 -1.75
N LYS A 30 -17.51 9.42 -2.65
CA LYS A 30 -17.91 8.70 -3.86
C LYS A 30 -18.02 7.20 -3.53
N ASP A 31 -19.12 6.57 -3.91
CA ASP A 31 -19.33 5.15 -3.70
C ASP A 31 -18.20 4.32 -4.30
N VAL A 32 -17.69 3.40 -3.50
CA VAL A 32 -16.60 2.50 -3.86
C VAL A 32 -17.20 1.13 -4.23
N GLU A 33 -18.10 1.13 -5.22
CA GLU A 33 -18.57 -0.11 -5.82
C GLU A 33 -17.51 -0.66 -6.80
N ASN A 34 -17.24 -1.94 -6.72
CA ASN A 34 -16.31 -2.70 -7.59
C ASN A 34 -14.83 -2.24 -7.53
N SER A 35 -14.16 -2.65 -6.51
CA SER A 35 -12.77 -2.32 -6.30
C SER A 35 -11.91 -3.56 -6.16
N ASN A 36 -10.93 -3.62 -7.04
CA ASN A 36 -9.97 -4.71 -7.11
C ASN A 36 -8.61 -4.19 -6.63
N TYR A 37 -8.08 -4.75 -5.55
CA TYR A 37 -6.77 -4.41 -5.00
C TYR A 37 -5.61 -4.98 -5.84
N THR A 38 -5.87 -5.76 -6.89
CA THR A 38 -4.82 -6.36 -7.74
C THR A 38 -3.95 -5.32 -8.45
N ASN A 39 -4.44 -4.09 -8.62
CA ASN A 39 -3.69 -2.97 -9.20
C ASN A 39 -2.70 -2.33 -8.22
N ARG A 40 -2.69 -2.74 -6.95
CA ARG A 40 -1.76 -2.21 -5.95
C ARG A 40 -0.32 -2.59 -6.29
N PRO A 41 0.63 -1.65 -6.12
CA PRO A 41 2.05 -1.94 -6.28
C PRO A 41 2.52 -3.12 -5.44
N ASP A 42 2.03 -3.21 -4.18
CA ASP A 42 2.39 -4.28 -3.23
C ASP A 42 1.98 -5.66 -3.75
N TYR A 43 0.81 -5.76 -4.41
CA TYR A 43 0.35 -7.02 -5.00
C TYR A 43 1.18 -7.41 -6.22
N ARG A 44 1.57 -6.43 -7.04
CA ARG A 44 2.39 -6.66 -8.24
C ARG A 44 3.76 -7.23 -7.92
N VAL A 45 4.32 -6.93 -6.76
CA VAL A 45 5.60 -7.47 -6.29
C VAL A 45 5.63 -9.00 -6.28
N PHE A 46 4.51 -9.65 -5.94
CA PHE A 46 4.43 -11.12 -5.98
C PHE A 46 4.61 -11.66 -7.40
N GLY A 47 4.00 -11.01 -8.39
CA GLY A 47 4.17 -11.37 -9.81
C GLY A 47 5.62 -11.25 -10.26
N GLU A 48 6.29 -10.16 -9.92
CA GLU A 48 7.70 -9.94 -10.22
C GLU A 48 8.61 -10.98 -9.53
N GLN A 49 8.32 -11.33 -8.29
CA GLN A 49 9.08 -12.38 -7.57
C GLN A 49 8.91 -13.76 -8.20
N LEU A 50 7.69 -14.10 -8.65
CA LEU A 50 7.43 -15.35 -9.37
C LEU A 50 8.15 -15.40 -10.70
N GLN A 51 8.14 -14.29 -11.45
CA GLN A 51 8.87 -14.17 -12.71
C GLN A 51 10.39 -14.27 -12.49
N GLY A 52 10.91 -13.67 -11.41
CA GLY A 52 12.30 -13.81 -10.99
C GLY A 52 12.69 -15.26 -10.71
N ALA A 53 11.83 -16.03 -10.05
CA ALA A 53 12.04 -17.45 -9.82
C ALA A 53 12.05 -18.26 -11.13
N ASP A 54 11.15 -17.95 -12.07
CA ASP A 54 11.13 -18.58 -13.39
C ASP A 54 12.41 -18.26 -14.21
N CYS A 55 12.92 -17.03 -14.11
CA CYS A 55 14.22 -16.66 -14.68
C CYS A 55 15.37 -17.46 -14.07
N GLN A 56 15.39 -17.66 -12.76
CA GLN A 56 16.39 -18.48 -12.08
C GLN A 56 16.33 -19.95 -12.52
N LEU A 57 15.14 -20.52 -12.68
CA LEU A 57 14.99 -21.89 -13.21
C LEU A 57 15.55 -22.01 -14.62
N ASN A 58 15.30 -21.01 -15.48
CA ASN A 58 15.83 -20.99 -16.83
C ASN A 58 17.36 -20.81 -16.84
N GLN A 59 17.91 -20.02 -15.94
CA GLN A 59 19.35 -19.87 -15.78
C GLN A 59 20.00 -21.20 -15.37
N LEU A 60 19.46 -21.92 -14.38
CA LEU A 60 19.96 -23.24 -13.96
C LEU A 60 19.93 -24.26 -15.11
N ARG A 61 18.89 -24.20 -15.96
CA ARG A 61 18.82 -25.06 -17.17
C ARG A 61 19.95 -24.75 -18.14
N ARG A 62 20.25 -23.45 -18.36
CA ARG A 62 21.31 -22.99 -19.29
C ARG A 62 22.69 -23.27 -18.73
N GLU A 63 22.91 -23.21 -17.43
CA GLU A 63 24.19 -23.51 -16.78
C GLU A 63 24.61 -24.97 -16.96
N ALA A 64 23.66 -25.88 -17.17
CA ALA A 64 23.91 -27.29 -17.45
C ALA A 64 24.37 -27.55 -18.90
N LEU A 65 24.24 -26.56 -19.79
CA LEU A 65 24.61 -26.71 -21.20
C LEU A 65 26.09 -26.34 -21.44
N PRO A 66 26.77 -27.01 -22.38
CA PRO A 66 28.10 -26.60 -22.78
C PRO A 66 28.10 -25.23 -23.45
N ARG A 67 29.10 -24.42 -23.15
CA ARG A 67 29.32 -23.11 -23.76
C ARG A 67 30.36 -23.23 -24.88
N ILE A 68 29.98 -22.77 -26.05
CA ILE A 68 30.90 -22.61 -27.18
C ILE A 68 31.18 -21.11 -27.30
N SER A 69 32.47 -20.75 -27.30
CA SER A 69 32.91 -19.36 -27.44
C SER A 69 33.95 -19.27 -28.57
N PHE A 70 33.82 -18.25 -29.39
CA PHE A 70 34.83 -17.90 -30.38
C PHE A 70 35.68 -16.78 -29.78
N PHE A 71 36.99 -16.89 -29.95
CA PHE A 71 37.90 -15.85 -29.51
C PHE A 71 38.88 -15.50 -30.61
N ALA A 72 39.25 -14.24 -30.65
CA ALA A 72 40.31 -13.73 -31.52
C ALA A 72 41.15 -12.74 -30.70
N ASN A 73 42.43 -13.04 -30.54
CA ASN A 73 43.36 -12.18 -29.82
C ASN A 73 44.44 -11.77 -30.83
N GLY A 74 44.64 -10.47 -30.94
CA GLY A 74 45.72 -9.87 -31.70
C GLY A 74 46.69 -9.13 -30.79
N TYR A 75 47.95 -9.25 -31.05
CA TYR A 75 48.97 -8.47 -30.35
C TYR A 75 50.08 -8.03 -31.27
N TYR A 76 50.66 -6.90 -30.95
CA TYR A 76 51.83 -6.34 -31.64
C TYR A 76 52.94 -6.21 -30.61
N GLY A 77 54.08 -6.86 -30.92
CA GLY A 77 55.20 -6.82 -29.94
C GLY A 77 56.34 -7.76 -30.31
N ARG A 78 57.26 -7.88 -29.38
CA ARG A 78 58.48 -8.65 -29.49
C ARG A 78 58.70 -9.43 -28.17
N PRO A 79 58.96 -10.76 -28.19
CA PRO A 79 58.83 -11.65 -29.35
C PRO A 79 57.35 -11.88 -29.68
N GLY A 80 57.01 -12.19 -30.93
CA GLY A 80 55.71 -12.65 -31.35
C GLY A 80 55.42 -14.07 -30.91
N LEU A 81 54.44 -14.76 -31.57
CA LEU A 81 54.13 -16.17 -31.34
C LEU A 81 55.32 -17.10 -31.63
N ASN A 82 56.25 -16.66 -32.46
CA ASN A 82 57.47 -17.40 -32.71
C ASN A 82 58.62 -16.83 -31.86
N VAL A 83 58.95 -17.54 -30.75
CA VAL A 83 59.96 -17.17 -29.78
C VAL A 83 61.38 -17.07 -30.39
N MET A 84 61.62 -17.73 -31.53
CA MET A 84 62.92 -17.72 -32.20
C MET A 84 63.16 -16.46 -33.11
N ASN A 85 62.09 -15.70 -33.38
CA ASN A 85 62.18 -14.50 -34.19
C ASN A 85 62.08 -13.25 -33.32
N TYR A 86 63.19 -12.51 -33.16
CA TYR A 86 63.29 -11.31 -32.35
C TYR A 86 62.84 -10.02 -33.04
N SER A 87 62.20 -10.12 -34.23
CA SER A 87 61.62 -8.94 -34.88
C SER A 87 60.24 -8.60 -34.30
N THR A 88 59.89 -7.30 -34.28
CA THR A 88 58.56 -6.85 -33.91
C THR A 88 57.59 -7.10 -35.06
N HIS A 89 56.53 -7.84 -34.80
CA HIS A 89 55.50 -8.10 -35.84
C HIS A 89 54.11 -8.24 -35.20
N LEU A 90 53.10 -8.09 -36.01
CA LEU A 90 51.71 -8.31 -35.67
C LEU A 90 51.45 -9.83 -35.67
N SER A 91 50.91 -10.31 -34.58
CA SER A 91 50.54 -11.72 -34.41
C SER A 91 49.09 -11.84 -33.95
N GLY A 92 48.40 -12.91 -34.36
CA GLY A 92 47.02 -13.14 -33.94
C GLY A 92 46.73 -14.62 -33.76
N ILE A 93 45.84 -14.90 -32.84
CA ILE A 93 45.29 -16.24 -32.58
C ILE A 93 43.78 -16.15 -32.71
N VAL A 94 43.19 -17.03 -33.50
CA VAL A 94 41.74 -17.22 -33.59
C VAL A 94 41.45 -18.64 -33.17
N GLY A 95 40.44 -18.83 -32.36
CA GLY A 95 40.09 -20.18 -31.89
C GLY A 95 38.68 -20.30 -31.43
N VAL A 96 38.31 -21.54 -31.13
CA VAL A 96 37.01 -21.92 -30.54
C VAL A 96 37.31 -22.60 -29.22
N SER A 97 36.61 -22.18 -28.17
CA SER A 97 36.68 -22.83 -26.87
C SER A 97 35.34 -23.46 -26.49
N LEU A 98 35.36 -24.68 -25.98
CA LEU A 98 34.24 -25.41 -25.43
C LEU A 98 34.43 -25.52 -23.92
N THR A 99 33.56 -24.92 -23.17
CA THR A 99 33.56 -24.99 -21.70
C THR A 99 32.29 -25.67 -21.22
N TRP A 100 32.43 -26.76 -20.48
CA TRP A 100 31.30 -27.47 -19.91
C TRP A 100 31.49 -27.71 -18.40
N ASN A 101 30.55 -27.22 -17.61
CA ASN A 101 30.55 -27.41 -16.17
C ASN A 101 29.74 -28.67 -15.82
N ILE A 102 30.40 -29.82 -15.80
CA ILE A 102 29.76 -31.11 -15.49
C ILE A 102 29.29 -31.17 -14.03
N ALA A 103 29.96 -30.46 -13.10
CA ALA A 103 29.56 -30.39 -11.70
C ALA A 103 28.18 -29.73 -11.52
N ALA A 104 27.83 -28.80 -12.41
CA ALA A 104 26.50 -28.16 -12.42
C ALA A 104 25.37 -29.18 -12.65
N LEU A 105 25.60 -30.29 -13.36
CA LEU A 105 24.58 -31.32 -13.56
C LEU A 105 24.17 -32.01 -12.26
N TYR A 106 25.12 -32.22 -11.35
CA TYR A 106 24.84 -32.83 -10.04
C TYR A 106 24.12 -31.91 -9.08
N ASP A 107 24.53 -30.64 -9.05
CA ASP A 107 24.05 -29.64 -8.09
C ASP A 107 22.73 -28.99 -8.51
N ASN A 108 22.47 -28.92 -9.82
CA ASN A 108 21.27 -28.27 -10.35
C ASN A 108 19.94 -28.90 -9.91
N GLY A 109 19.91 -30.20 -9.56
CA GLY A 109 18.73 -30.86 -9.04
C GLY A 109 18.28 -30.25 -7.70
N HIS A 110 19.19 -30.05 -6.77
CA HIS A 110 18.94 -29.43 -5.48
C HIS A 110 18.62 -27.94 -5.61
N LYS A 111 19.36 -27.23 -6.45
CA LYS A 111 19.11 -25.81 -6.74
C LYS A 111 17.73 -25.57 -7.34
N LYS A 112 17.30 -26.39 -8.29
CA LYS A 112 15.93 -26.31 -8.85
C LYS A 112 14.88 -26.49 -7.79
N LYS A 113 15.03 -27.51 -6.93
CA LYS A 113 14.11 -27.76 -5.83
C LYS A 113 14.04 -26.59 -4.86
N MET A 114 15.18 -25.94 -4.56
CA MET A 114 15.20 -24.72 -3.75
C MET A 114 14.41 -23.57 -4.40
N VAL A 115 14.56 -23.37 -5.70
CA VAL A 115 13.82 -22.32 -6.41
C VAL A 115 12.34 -22.64 -6.46
N GLU A 116 11.95 -23.89 -6.66
CA GLU A 116 10.55 -24.34 -6.62
C GLU A 116 9.94 -24.11 -5.23
N LEU A 117 10.64 -24.47 -4.14
CA LEU A 117 10.19 -24.19 -2.78
C LEU A 117 10.06 -22.69 -2.50
N ASN A 118 11.01 -21.89 -2.99
CA ASN A 118 10.91 -20.43 -2.89
C ASN A 118 9.67 -19.88 -3.66
N ARG A 119 9.38 -20.44 -4.82
CA ARG A 119 8.18 -20.10 -5.59
C ARG A 119 6.89 -20.44 -4.83
N GLU A 120 6.82 -21.62 -4.18
CA GLU A 120 5.69 -21.99 -3.33
C GLU A 120 5.55 -21.04 -2.13
N LEU A 121 6.68 -20.65 -1.52
CA LEU A 121 6.70 -19.71 -0.41
C LEU A 121 6.15 -18.31 -0.84
N VAL A 122 6.51 -17.84 -2.03
CA VAL A 122 5.97 -16.60 -2.58
C VAL A 122 4.46 -16.71 -2.81
N LYS A 123 3.97 -17.83 -3.37
CA LYS A 123 2.53 -18.07 -3.55
C LYS A 123 1.78 -18.10 -2.21
N ASN A 124 2.34 -18.76 -1.21
CA ASN A 124 1.73 -18.77 0.13
C ASN A 124 1.66 -17.37 0.73
N ARG A 125 2.73 -16.56 0.58
CA ARG A 125 2.71 -15.15 1.02
C ARG A 125 1.66 -14.34 0.27
N GLN A 126 1.51 -14.57 -1.03
CA GLN A 126 0.46 -13.93 -1.83
C GLN A 126 -0.93 -14.30 -1.32
N SER A 127 -1.21 -15.58 -1.06
CA SER A 127 -2.50 -16.03 -0.51
C SER A 127 -2.80 -15.45 0.87
N VAL A 128 -1.80 -15.35 1.74
CA VAL A 128 -1.95 -14.69 3.05
C VAL A 128 -2.23 -13.20 2.89
N TYR A 129 -1.57 -12.54 1.94
CA TYR A 129 -1.83 -11.14 1.62
C TYR A 129 -3.27 -10.93 1.13
N GLU A 130 -3.73 -11.77 0.19
CA GLU A 130 -5.10 -11.75 -0.34
C GLU A 130 -6.13 -11.90 0.79
N LEU A 131 -5.97 -12.92 1.64
CA LEU A 131 -6.84 -13.16 2.79
C LEU A 131 -6.90 -11.95 3.74
N ASN A 132 -5.74 -11.35 4.04
CA ASN A 132 -5.68 -10.18 4.91
C ASN A 132 -6.32 -8.94 4.26
N MET A 133 -6.18 -8.77 2.94
CA MET A 133 -6.81 -7.69 2.20
C MET A 133 -8.33 -7.84 2.18
N ASP A 134 -8.81 -9.03 1.87
CA ASP A 134 -10.26 -9.33 1.85
C ASP A 134 -10.88 -9.08 3.22
N LYS A 135 -10.22 -9.54 4.29
CA LYS A 135 -10.66 -9.28 5.66
C LYS A 135 -10.70 -7.79 5.98
N GLN A 136 -9.65 -7.04 5.66
CA GLN A 136 -9.62 -5.60 5.92
C GLN A 136 -10.70 -4.83 5.14
N ILE A 137 -10.98 -5.25 3.91
CA ILE A 137 -12.06 -4.67 3.09
C ILE A 137 -13.41 -4.95 3.73
N GLU A 138 -13.64 -6.17 4.23
CA GLU A 138 -14.89 -6.55 4.85
C GLU A 138 -15.11 -5.83 6.19
N ASP A 139 -14.10 -5.76 7.02
CA ASP A 139 -14.13 -4.99 8.29
C ASP A 139 -14.47 -3.51 8.01
N LEU A 140 -13.82 -2.89 7.02
CA LEU A 140 -14.11 -1.50 6.65
C LEU A 140 -15.51 -1.30 6.07
N LYS A 141 -16.04 -2.26 5.31
CA LYS A 141 -17.44 -2.18 4.83
C LYS A 141 -18.42 -2.17 6.00
N ILE A 142 -18.17 -3.00 6.99
CA ILE A 142 -19.00 -3.05 8.21
C ILE A 142 -18.93 -1.71 8.96
N ASP A 143 -17.72 -1.14 9.14
CA ASP A 143 -17.55 0.14 9.81
C ASP A 143 -18.25 1.28 9.05
N VAL A 144 -18.13 1.33 7.73
CA VAL A 144 -18.82 2.31 6.87
C VAL A 144 -20.35 2.21 7.04
N LEU A 145 -20.91 1.00 7.00
CA LEU A 145 -22.36 0.80 7.18
C LEU A 145 -22.82 1.20 8.58
N LYS A 146 -22.05 0.84 9.60
CA LYS A 146 -22.31 1.22 11.00
C LYS A 146 -22.31 2.74 11.17
N ASN A 147 -21.25 3.42 10.71
CA ASN A 147 -21.11 4.86 10.87
C ASN A 147 -22.15 5.63 10.06
N LYS A 148 -22.56 5.12 8.90
CA LYS A 148 -23.70 5.65 8.14
C LYS A 148 -25.00 5.58 8.93
N GLY A 149 -25.30 4.41 9.53
CA GLY A 149 -26.49 4.25 10.37
C GLY A 149 -26.49 5.14 11.62
N LEU A 150 -25.31 5.33 12.24
CA LEU A 150 -25.15 6.26 13.36
C LEU A 150 -25.40 7.71 12.94
N MET A 151 -24.88 8.14 11.79
CA MET A 151 -25.15 9.49 11.24
C MET A 151 -26.64 9.75 11.00
N ASP A 152 -27.37 8.76 10.45
CA ASP A 152 -28.80 8.89 10.22
C ASP A 152 -29.55 9.03 11.54
N SER A 153 -29.21 8.21 12.53
CA SER A 153 -29.76 8.28 13.90
C SER A 153 -29.46 9.62 14.59
N ASP A 154 -28.23 10.12 14.45
CA ASP A 154 -27.84 11.41 15.03
C ASP A 154 -28.61 12.58 14.44
N ASN A 155 -28.90 12.55 13.12
CA ASN A 155 -29.72 13.56 12.49
C ASN A 155 -31.11 13.67 13.16
N ASP A 156 -31.72 12.54 13.49
CA ASP A 156 -33.03 12.51 14.13
C ASP A 156 -32.91 12.92 15.62
N ILE A 157 -31.87 12.49 16.33
CA ILE A 157 -31.61 12.91 17.71
C ILE A 157 -31.46 14.42 17.80
N VAL A 158 -30.66 15.03 16.91
CA VAL A 158 -30.45 16.48 16.91
C VAL A 158 -31.75 17.22 16.63
N LYS A 159 -32.57 16.75 15.67
CA LYS A 159 -33.90 17.35 15.40
C LYS A 159 -34.82 17.33 16.62
N ILE A 160 -34.89 16.18 17.30
CA ILE A 160 -35.69 16.02 18.52
C ILE A 160 -35.18 16.95 19.61
N ARG A 161 -33.87 16.99 19.84
CA ARG A 161 -33.26 17.86 20.89
C ARG A 161 -33.48 19.34 20.58
N LEU A 162 -33.46 19.77 19.32
CA LEU A 162 -33.80 21.14 18.93
C LEU A 162 -35.26 21.49 19.23
N ASN A 163 -36.19 20.56 19.04
CA ASN A 163 -37.59 20.75 19.41
C ASN A 163 -37.75 20.85 20.95
N VAL A 164 -37.08 19.97 21.71
CA VAL A 164 -37.07 20.04 23.18
C VAL A 164 -36.54 21.39 23.66
N LYS A 165 -35.48 21.94 23.03
CA LYS A 165 -34.97 23.28 23.32
C LYS A 165 -36.04 24.35 23.13
N LYS A 166 -36.79 24.32 22.01
CA LYS A 166 -37.85 25.30 21.73
C LYS A 166 -38.94 25.27 22.82
N VAL A 167 -39.36 24.07 23.22
CA VAL A 167 -40.35 23.89 24.31
C VAL A 167 -39.79 24.37 25.63
N ALA A 168 -38.57 24.01 25.99
CA ALA A 168 -37.91 24.41 27.24
C ALA A 168 -37.72 25.94 27.31
N ALA A 169 -37.41 26.61 26.18
CA ALA A 169 -37.35 28.08 26.14
C ALA A 169 -38.68 28.72 26.48
N SER A 170 -39.80 28.17 25.97
CA SER A 170 -41.15 28.66 26.30
C SER A 170 -41.50 28.40 27.74
N GLN A 171 -41.18 27.25 28.29
CA GLN A 171 -41.39 26.89 29.70
C GLN A 171 -40.58 27.79 30.63
N LEU A 172 -39.35 28.12 30.31
CA LEU A 172 -38.52 29.06 31.07
C LEU A 172 -39.16 30.45 31.07
N LYS A 173 -39.64 30.94 29.92
CA LYS A 173 -40.31 32.23 29.80
C LYS A 173 -41.57 32.29 30.67
N ASN A 174 -42.28 31.17 30.76
CA ASN A 174 -43.50 31.06 31.59
C ASN A 174 -43.23 30.70 33.05
N GLY A 175 -41.97 30.62 33.50
CA GLY A 175 -41.58 30.29 34.85
C GLY A 175 -41.83 28.83 35.25
N SER A 176 -42.12 27.92 34.31
CA SER A 176 -42.43 26.51 34.54
C SER A 176 -41.21 25.62 34.76
N ILE A 177 -40.01 26.06 34.36
CA ILE A 177 -38.74 25.39 34.63
C ILE A 177 -37.71 26.39 35.11
N THR A 178 -36.66 25.90 35.77
CA THR A 178 -35.55 26.73 36.21
C THR A 178 -34.55 27.02 35.10
N LEU A 179 -33.76 28.08 35.25
CA LEU A 179 -32.64 28.36 34.32
C LEU A 179 -31.65 27.18 34.27
N ALA A 180 -31.41 26.52 35.41
CA ALA A 180 -30.53 25.34 35.46
C ALA A 180 -31.06 24.20 34.56
N ASP A 181 -32.36 23.90 34.62
CA ASP A 181 -32.99 22.90 33.78
C ASP A 181 -32.86 23.24 32.30
N TYR A 182 -33.03 24.51 31.92
CA TYR A 182 -32.84 24.96 30.54
C TYR A 182 -31.41 24.81 30.09
N LEU A 183 -30.42 25.15 30.93
CA LEU A 183 -28.99 24.97 30.60
C LEU A 183 -28.60 23.49 30.40
N ILE A 184 -29.21 22.58 31.17
CA ILE A 184 -29.04 21.14 30.97
C ILE A 184 -29.52 20.75 29.55
N LYS A 185 -30.70 21.22 29.13
CA LYS A 185 -31.22 20.95 27.77
C LYS A 185 -30.33 21.50 26.66
N LEU A 186 -29.76 22.70 26.87
CA LEU A 186 -28.78 23.27 25.95
C LEU A 186 -27.50 22.41 25.84
N ASN A 187 -27.00 21.93 26.96
CA ASN A 187 -25.83 21.08 27.01
C ASN A 187 -26.09 19.74 26.31
N ASP A 188 -27.29 19.16 26.49
CA ASP A 188 -27.70 17.94 25.79
C ASP A 188 -27.70 18.09 24.27
N ILE A 189 -28.11 19.26 23.76
CA ILE A 189 -28.06 19.55 22.33
C ILE A 189 -26.62 19.65 21.86
N SER A 190 -25.78 20.40 22.56
CA SER A 190 -24.37 20.55 22.24
C SER A 190 -23.66 19.20 22.17
N ARG A 191 -23.94 18.31 23.11
CA ARG A 191 -23.42 16.93 23.12
C ARG A 191 -23.90 16.13 21.89
N ALA A 192 -25.19 16.25 21.54
CA ALA A 192 -25.73 15.56 20.38
C ALA A 192 -25.10 16.05 19.06
N MET A 193 -24.91 17.38 18.92
CA MET A 193 -24.24 17.96 17.75
C MET A 193 -22.76 17.54 17.64
N ILE A 194 -22.06 17.45 18.77
CA ILE A 194 -20.68 16.97 18.82
C ILE A 194 -20.64 15.50 18.39
N GLY A 195 -21.54 14.66 18.92
CA GLY A 195 -21.63 13.24 18.54
C GLY A 195 -21.85 13.07 17.03
N GLN A 196 -22.82 13.81 16.48
CA GLN A 196 -23.09 13.84 15.03
C GLN A 196 -21.83 14.21 14.21
N SER A 197 -21.08 15.23 14.68
CA SER A 197 -19.85 15.65 13.99
C SER A 197 -18.77 14.58 14.04
N ILE A 198 -18.65 13.86 15.16
CA ILE A 198 -17.70 12.77 15.33
C ILE A 198 -18.02 11.64 14.35
N HIS A 199 -19.26 11.14 14.34
CA HIS A 199 -19.64 10.03 13.44
C HIS A 199 -19.52 10.41 11.96
N ARG A 200 -19.78 11.68 11.62
CA ARG A 200 -19.55 12.20 10.27
C ARG A 200 -18.07 12.15 9.86
N ILE A 201 -17.18 12.51 10.79
CA ILE A 201 -15.73 12.45 10.57
C ILE A 201 -15.27 10.99 10.45
N GLU A 202 -15.74 10.12 11.35
CA GLU A 202 -15.40 8.69 11.31
C GLU A 202 -15.84 8.03 10.00
N PHE A 203 -17.06 8.30 9.54
CA PHE A 203 -17.53 7.83 8.24
C PHE A 203 -16.63 8.29 7.09
N SER A 204 -16.25 9.58 7.08
CA SER A 204 -15.35 10.12 6.05
C SER A 204 -13.96 9.51 6.10
N MET A 205 -13.46 9.24 7.31
CA MET A 205 -12.17 8.57 7.51
C MET A 205 -12.20 7.11 7.00
N ASP A 206 -13.25 6.37 7.27
CA ASP A 206 -13.37 4.98 6.84
C ASP A 206 -13.50 4.88 5.31
N MET A 207 -14.22 5.82 4.70
CA MET A 207 -14.27 5.93 3.23
C MET A 207 -12.91 6.29 2.63
N ALA A 208 -12.14 7.17 3.26
CA ALA A 208 -10.79 7.51 2.83
C ALA A 208 -9.84 6.30 2.95
N LYS A 209 -9.91 5.55 4.07
CA LYS A 209 -9.16 4.30 4.25
C LYS A 209 -9.51 3.28 3.16
N MET A 210 -10.80 3.10 2.87
CA MET A 210 -11.25 2.19 1.84
C MET A 210 -10.71 2.56 0.46
N ARG A 211 -10.72 3.84 0.08
CA ARG A 211 -10.11 4.32 -1.17
C ARG A 211 -8.63 4.00 -1.25
N THR A 212 -7.89 4.26 -0.16
CA THR A 212 -6.45 3.98 -0.09
C THR A 212 -6.18 2.48 -0.19
N LEU A 213 -6.98 1.66 0.49
CA LEU A 213 -6.85 0.21 0.46
C LEU A 213 -7.06 -0.35 -0.95
N LEU A 214 -7.97 0.22 -1.70
CA LEU A 214 -8.34 -0.19 -3.05
C LEU A 214 -7.53 0.52 -4.15
N ASN A 215 -6.55 1.33 -3.77
CA ASN A 215 -5.69 2.11 -4.67
C ASN A 215 -6.49 2.94 -5.70
N LYS A 216 -7.64 3.46 -5.30
CA LYS A 216 -8.42 4.43 -6.07
C LYS A 216 -7.97 5.85 -5.74
N ASN A 217 -6.72 6.18 -6.00
CA ASN A 217 -6.27 7.56 -6.04
C ASN A 217 -6.58 8.12 -7.43
N ASN A 218 -7.50 9.03 -7.44
CA ASN A 218 -7.65 10.01 -8.53
C ASN A 218 -7.05 11.30 -8.05
#